data_2f66041e0f7a2f61a91065e6f962a7ec
#
_entry.id   2f66041e0f7a2f61a91065e6f962a7ec
#
_cell.length_a   1.000
_cell.length_b   1.000
_cell.length_c   1.000
_cell.angle_alpha   90.00
_cell.angle_beta   90.00
_cell.angle_gamma   90.00
#
_symmetry.space_group_name_H-M   'P 1'
#
loop_
_entity.id
_entity.type
_entity.pdbx_description
1 polymer ?
#
loop_
_entity_poly.entity_id
_entity_poly.type
_entity_poly.pdbx_seq_one_letter_code
_entity_poly.pdbx_strand_id
1 'polypeptide(L)'
;MMKYVKKLAFLTACSLALQAYAGEKMTVLLDWFVNPDHAAIIVAQQKGYFKQNGLDVELVEPADPSMPPKLVAAGQADIAVDYQPQLQLQVDQGLPLVRFGTLVPTPLNSLIVLKNGSVKSIADLKGKKIGYSVSGFEDTLLNTMLADSGLAAKDVELVNVNWSLSPSLISGQVDAIIGGFRNFELNQMQLEKQEGKAFFVEDFGVPIYEELILVAHKDKVKDAKFSAFLTALEQATHYLKQSPDEAWQSFVSYKPKELDTELNRLAWRDTLPKLADTPRKLDHKKYQVFSEFMQNNGLIKTLPALKNYAVELQP
;
A
#
# COMPACT_ATOMS: atom_id res chain seq x y z
N MET A 1 -38.80 -61.15 31.83
CA MET A 1 -37.61 -60.27 31.99
C MET A 1 -36.85 -60.24 30.66
N MET A 2 -37.21 -59.40 29.74
CA MET A 2 -36.42 -59.15 28.49
C MET A 2 -37.15 -58.14 27.59
N LYS A 3 -37.14 -56.85 27.91
CA LYS A 3 -37.72 -55.79 27.04
C LYS A 3 -37.15 -54.37 27.35
N TYR A 4 -35.93 -54.22 27.88
CA TYR A 4 -35.38 -52.87 28.14
C TYR A 4 -33.92 -52.68 27.76
N VAL A 5 -33.43 -53.19 26.63
CA VAL A 5 -32.02 -53.02 26.20
C VAL A 5 -31.93 -52.55 24.73
N LYS A 6 -32.85 -51.80 24.18
CA LYS A 6 -32.74 -51.28 22.80
C LYS A 6 -33.03 -49.79 22.60
N LYS A 7 -32.81 -48.92 23.61
CA LYS A 7 -33.02 -47.46 23.44
C LYS A 7 -31.85 -46.57 23.91
N LEU A 8 -30.65 -47.08 24.01
CA LEU A 8 -29.51 -46.30 24.48
C LEU A 8 -28.36 -46.21 23.46
N ALA A 9 -28.57 -46.45 22.18
CA ALA A 9 -27.52 -46.46 21.15
C ALA A 9 -27.72 -45.40 20.06
N PHE A 10 -28.56 -44.38 20.24
CA PHE A 10 -28.84 -43.40 19.17
C PHE A 10 -28.58 -41.93 19.56
N LEU A 11 -27.93 -41.66 20.67
CA LEU A 11 -27.64 -40.28 21.14
C LEU A 11 -26.15 -39.88 21.16
N THR A 12 -25.25 -40.70 20.59
CA THR A 12 -23.80 -40.44 20.62
C THR A 12 -23.21 -40.10 19.26
N ALA A 13 -24.02 -39.82 18.23
CA ALA A 13 -23.53 -39.60 16.85
C ALA A 13 -23.68 -38.16 16.35
N CYS A 14 -24.05 -37.19 17.19
CA CYS A 14 -24.23 -35.78 16.76
C CYS A 14 -23.28 -34.76 17.41
N SER A 15 -22.21 -35.21 18.05
CA SER A 15 -21.26 -34.30 18.73
C SER A 15 -19.87 -34.17 18.03
N LEU A 16 -19.79 -34.52 16.74
CA LEU A 16 -18.51 -34.49 16.00
C LEU A 16 -18.64 -33.67 14.71
N ALA A 17 -19.01 -32.40 14.79
CA ALA A 17 -18.89 -31.50 13.63
C ALA A 17 -18.92 -30.01 14.02
N LEU A 18 -18.31 -29.64 15.14
CA LEU A 18 -17.87 -28.27 15.36
C LEU A 18 -16.35 -28.28 15.54
N GLN A 19 -15.63 -28.81 14.56
CA GLN A 19 -14.28 -28.34 14.35
C GLN A 19 -14.44 -26.88 13.95
N ALA A 20 -14.17 -25.94 14.90
CA ALA A 20 -13.96 -24.56 14.56
C ALA A 20 -12.91 -24.55 13.44
N TYR A 21 -13.34 -24.20 12.24
CA TYR A 21 -12.45 -24.02 11.10
C TYR A 21 -11.58 -22.82 11.47
N ALA A 22 -10.46 -23.08 12.13
CA ALA A 22 -9.45 -22.06 12.36
C ALA A 22 -8.90 -21.72 10.98
N GLY A 23 -9.22 -20.54 10.49
CA GLY A 23 -8.73 -20.06 9.19
C GLY A 23 -7.20 -20.15 9.14
N GLU A 24 -6.64 -20.26 7.95
CA GLU A 24 -5.20 -20.24 7.77
C GLU A 24 -4.66 -18.87 8.18
N LYS A 25 -3.72 -18.86 9.13
CA LYS A 25 -3.15 -17.61 9.65
C LYS A 25 -2.32 -16.91 8.60
N MET A 26 -2.48 -15.59 8.55
CA MET A 26 -1.77 -14.74 7.61
C MET A 26 -1.47 -13.38 8.26
N THR A 27 -0.21 -12.98 8.29
CA THR A 27 0.22 -11.66 8.77
C THR A 27 0.44 -10.72 7.59
N VAL A 28 -0.26 -9.58 7.61
CA VAL A 28 -0.18 -8.52 6.59
C VAL A 28 0.39 -7.27 7.23
N LEU A 29 1.55 -6.84 6.74
CA LEU A 29 2.17 -5.59 7.15
C LEU A 29 1.71 -4.47 6.23
N LEU A 30 1.18 -3.38 6.80
CA LEU A 30 0.85 -2.17 6.06
C LEU A 30 2.13 -1.37 5.81
N ASP A 31 2.10 -0.46 4.83
CA ASP A 31 3.19 0.47 4.53
C ASP A 31 3.18 1.72 5.44
N TRP A 32 2.01 2.05 5.96
CA TRP A 32 1.74 3.24 6.77
C TRP A 32 0.76 2.93 7.90
N PHE A 33 0.42 3.92 8.76
CA PHE A 33 -0.73 3.82 9.65
C PHE A 33 -2.02 3.69 8.83
N VAL A 34 -3.04 3.03 9.41
CA VAL A 34 -4.31 2.79 8.70
C VAL A 34 -4.93 4.10 8.26
N ASN A 35 -5.21 4.20 6.98
CA ASN A 35 -5.88 5.31 6.33
C ASN A 35 -6.74 4.79 5.16
N PRO A 36 -7.49 5.64 4.43
CA PRO A 36 -8.36 5.21 3.33
C PRO A 36 -7.67 4.46 2.18
N ASP A 37 -6.36 4.57 1.99
CA ASP A 37 -5.65 3.81 0.97
C ASP A 37 -5.66 2.29 1.26
N HIS A 38 -5.85 1.92 2.53
CA HIS A 38 -6.04 0.54 2.99
C HIS A 38 -7.52 0.10 3.01
N ALA A 39 -8.45 0.89 2.48
CA ALA A 39 -9.89 0.64 2.61
C ALA A 39 -10.31 -0.78 2.21
N ALA A 40 -9.76 -1.33 1.10
CA ALA A 40 -10.10 -2.67 0.65
C ALA A 40 -9.71 -3.75 1.67
N ILE A 41 -8.52 -3.62 2.29
CA ILE A 41 -8.03 -4.56 3.31
C ILE A 41 -8.88 -4.47 4.57
N ILE A 42 -9.11 -3.24 5.08
CA ILE A 42 -9.86 -3.02 6.31
C ILE A 42 -11.32 -3.45 6.16
N VAL A 43 -11.96 -3.13 5.03
CA VAL A 43 -13.34 -3.55 4.77
C VAL A 43 -13.42 -5.06 4.60
N ALA A 44 -12.46 -5.72 3.94
CA ALA A 44 -12.41 -7.18 3.87
C ALA A 44 -12.36 -7.81 5.27
N GLN A 45 -11.58 -7.24 6.17
CA GLN A 45 -11.48 -7.67 7.57
C GLN A 45 -12.82 -7.47 8.31
N GLN A 46 -13.40 -6.28 8.25
CA GLN A 46 -14.59 -5.92 9.01
C GLN A 46 -15.86 -6.62 8.50
N LYS A 47 -15.96 -6.86 7.19
CA LYS A 47 -17.05 -7.62 6.56
C LYS A 47 -16.87 -9.13 6.70
N GLY A 48 -15.73 -9.59 7.23
CA GLY A 48 -15.43 -11.00 7.41
C GLY A 48 -15.12 -11.75 6.10
N TYR A 49 -14.77 -11.03 5.01
CA TYR A 49 -14.46 -11.68 3.73
C TYR A 49 -13.20 -12.55 3.81
N PHE A 50 -12.20 -12.18 4.60
CA PHE A 50 -11.05 -13.06 4.86
C PHE A 50 -11.49 -14.38 5.49
N LYS A 51 -12.32 -14.34 6.54
CA LYS A 51 -12.84 -15.55 7.21
C LYS A 51 -13.69 -16.41 6.27
N GLN A 52 -14.52 -15.79 5.43
CA GLN A 52 -15.33 -16.50 4.42
C GLN A 52 -14.45 -17.22 3.40
N ASN A 53 -13.26 -16.73 3.13
CA ASN A 53 -12.26 -17.33 2.26
C ASN A 53 -11.23 -18.20 3.01
N GLY A 54 -11.54 -18.59 4.27
CA GLY A 54 -10.72 -19.52 5.04
C GLY A 54 -9.46 -18.91 5.67
N LEU A 55 -9.37 -17.58 5.79
CA LEU A 55 -8.19 -16.89 6.30
C LEU A 55 -8.46 -16.26 7.68
N ASP A 56 -7.45 -16.33 8.55
CA ASP A 56 -7.35 -15.58 9.81
C ASP A 56 -6.23 -14.54 9.65
N VAL A 57 -6.63 -13.30 9.26
CA VAL A 57 -5.69 -12.24 8.89
C VAL A 57 -5.40 -11.35 10.07
N GLU A 58 -4.12 -11.19 10.39
CA GLU A 58 -3.60 -10.18 11.32
C GLU A 58 -3.02 -9.01 10.55
N LEU A 59 -3.53 -7.79 10.80
CA LEU A 59 -3.05 -6.56 10.19
C LEU A 59 -2.11 -5.84 11.15
N VAL A 60 -0.93 -5.46 10.68
CA VAL A 60 0.12 -4.82 11.50
C VAL A 60 0.56 -3.53 10.83
N GLU A 61 0.43 -2.43 11.55
CA GLU A 61 1.03 -1.14 11.16
C GLU A 61 2.54 -1.19 11.42
N PRO A 62 3.37 -0.66 10.51
CA PRO A 62 4.82 -0.76 10.67
C PRO A 62 5.35 0.22 11.72
N ALA A 63 6.41 -0.18 12.43
CA ALA A 63 7.17 0.73 13.29
C ALA A 63 8.09 1.68 12.49
N ASP A 64 8.51 1.26 11.29
CA ASP A 64 9.31 2.01 10.32
C ASP A 64 8.72 1.72 8.92
N PRO A 65 8.33 2.75 8.14
CA PRO A 65 7.68 2.59 6.84
C PRO A 65 8.55 1.90 5.78
N SER A 66 9.86 1.83 5.97
CA SER A 66 10.78 1.16 5.04
C SER A 66 10.97 -0.35 5.30
N MET A 67 10.38 -0.88 6.39
CA MET A 67 10.65 -2.25 6.85
C MET A 67 9.71 -3.33 6.30
N PRO A 68 8.42 -3.11 6.02
CA PRO A 68 7.46 -4.18 5.71
C PRO A 68 7.93 -5.17 4.64
N PRO A 69 8.37 -4.76 3.42
CA PRO A 69 8.79 -5.72 2.41
C PRO A 69 10.06 -6.49 2.82
N LYS A 70 10.96 -5.90 3.61
CA LYS A 70 12.16 -6.57 4.11
C LYS A 70 11.82 -7.70 5.10
N LEU A 71 10.80 -7.49 5.93
CA LEU A 71 10.29 -8.52 6.87
C LEU A 71 9.64 -9.68 6.12
N VAL A 72 8.90 -9.40 5.03
CA VAL A 72 8.37 -10.45 4.14
C VAL A 72 9.50 -11.21 3.44
N ALA A 73 10.52 -10.52 2.93
CA ALA A 73 11.70 -11.13 2.33
C ALA A 73 12.45 -12.05 3.32
N ALA A 74 12.46 -11.68 4.59
CA ALA A 74 13.03 -12.48 5.69
C ALA A 74 12.11 -13.61 6.18
N GLY A 75 10.89 -13.74 5.64
CA GLY A 75 9.91 -14.76 6.03
C GLY A 75 9.24 -14.52 7.39
N GLN A 76 9.30 -13.29 7.92
CA GLN A 76 8.71 -12.90 9.20
C GLN A 76 7.24 -12.44 9.09
N ALA A 77 6.74 -12.22 7.88
CA ALA A 77 5.34 -11.96 7.57
C ALA A 77 4.98 -12.59 6.22
N ASP A 78 3.70 -12.67 5.91
CA ASP A 78 3.22 -13.28 4.66
C ASP A 78 3.10 -12.25 3.54
N ILE A 79 2.55 -11.08 3.84
CA ILE A 79 2.27 -10.00 2.88
C ILE A 79 2.81 -8.69 3.42
N ALA A 80 3.31 -7.85 2.54
CA ALA A 80 3.49 -6.43 2.79
C ALA A 80 2.76 -5.61 1.73
N VAL A 81 2.22 -4.47 2.14
CA VAL A 81 1.93 -3.37 1.22
C VAL A 81 3.26 -2.72 0.87
N ASP A 82 3.49 -2.46 -0.40
CA ASP A 82 4.75 -1.96 -0.95
C ASP A 82 4.46 -1.07 -2.17
N TYR A 83 5.48 -0.52 -2.80
CA TYR A 83 5.39 0.35 -3.96
C TYR A 83 6.10 -0.30 -5.16
N GLN A 84 5.55 -0.18 -6.38
CA GLN A 84 6.18 -0.80 -7.55
C GLN A 84 7.65 -0.37 -7.75
N PRO A 85 8.01 0.92 -7.64
CA PRO A 85 9.42 1.33 -7.77
C PRO A 85 10.32 0.70 -6.72
N GLN A 86 9.87 0.64 -5.46
CA GLN A 86 10.61 0.04 -4.35
C GLN A 86 10.81 -1.45 -4.55
N LEU A 87 9.77 -2.18 -4.96
CA LEU A 87 9.89 -3.60 -5.30
C LEU A 87 10.98 -3.85 -6.34
N GLN A 88 11.05 -3.04 -7.41
CA GLN A 88 12.05 -3.21 -8.46
C GLN A 88 13.47 -2.95 -7.95
N LEU A 89 13.67 -1.94 -7.10
CA LEU A 89 14.96 -1.71 -6.44
C LEU A 89 15.36 -2.88 -5.53
N GLN A 90 14.42 -3.41 -4.75
CA GLN A 90 14.66 -4.52 -3.83
C GLN A 90 14.98 -5.83 -4.57
N VAL A 91 14.29 -6.07 -5.69
CA VAL A 91 14.55 -7.25 -6.55
C VAL A 91 15.90 -7.14 -7.23
N ASP A 92 16.31 -5.95 -7.70
CA ASP A 92 17.68 -5.71 -8.24
C ASP A 92 18.74 -5.96 -7.16
N GLN A 93 18.43 -5.67 -5.89
CA GLN A 93 19.28 -5.96 -4.73
C GLN A 93 19.25 -7.43 -4.30
N GLY A 94 18.45 -8.28 -4.96
CA GLY A 94 18.35 -9.70 -4.71
C GLY A 94 17.34 -10.13 -3.65
N LEU A 95 16.45 -9.24 -3.19
CA LEU A 95 15.39 -9.63 -2.24
C LEU A 95 14.39 -10.59 -2.93
N PRO A 96 13.97 -11.67 -2.27
CA PRO A 96 13.10 -12.70 -2.83
C PRO A 96 11.62 -12.28 -2.77
N LEU A 97 11.30 -11.13 -3.34
CA LEU A 97 9.96 -10.56 -3.34
C LEU A 97 9.27 -10.72 -4.69
N VAL A 98 7.93 -10.82 -4.65
CA VAL A 98 7.08 -10.85 -5.84
C VAL A 98 5.78 -10.11 -5.57
N ARG A 99 5.38 -9.24 -6.52
CA ARG A 99 4.05 -8.63 -6.53
C ARG A 99 3.02 -9.68 -6.95
N PHE A 100 1.91 -9.76 -6.22
CA PHE A 100 0.79 -10.63 -6.57
C PHE A 100 -0.57 -9.92 -6.60
N GLY A 101 -0.62 -8.65 -6.16
CA GLY A 101 -1.84 -7.85 -6.14
C GLY A 101 -1.57 -6.35 -6.16
N THR A 102 -2.61 -5.55 -6.45
CA THR A 102 -2.56 -4.08 -6.50
C THR A 102 -3.73 -3.49 -5.74
N LEU A 103 -3.47 -2.54 -4.86
CA LEU A 103 -4.49 -1.74 -4.19
C LEU A 103 -4.76 -0.44 -4.95
N VAL A 104 -3.69 0.28 -5.37
CA VAL A 104 -3.79 1.54 -6.10
C VAL A 104 -2.91 1.48 -7.35
N PRO A 105 -3.51 1.48 -8.56
CA PRO A 105 -2.79 1.23 -9.82
C PRO A 105 -2.16 2.48 -10.45
N THR A 106 -2.20 3.65 -9.79
CA THR A 106 -1.66 4.91 -10.32
C THR A 106 -0.93 5.68 -9.23
N PRO A 107 0.03 6.57 -9.56
CA PRO A 107 0.76 7.35 -8.58
C PRO A 107 -0.15 8.19 -7.69
N LEU A 108 0.08 8.14 -6.39
CA LEU A 108 -0.43 9.06 -5.37
C LEU A 108 0.67 10.01 -4.91
N ASN A 109 1.91 9.53 -4.94
CA ASN A 109 3.11 10.27 -4.53
C ASN A 109 3.24 11.59 -5.28
N SER A 110 3.67 12.61 -4.56
CA SER A 110 3.88 13.95 -5.07
C SER A 110 5.02 14.61 -4.29
N LEU A 111 5.67 15.58 -4.93
CA LEU A 111 6.46 16.57 -4.21
C LEU A 111 5.50 17.69 -3.80
N ILE A 112 5.40 17.95 -2.49
CA ILE A 112 4.48 18.96 -1.95
C ILE A 112 5.27 20.09 -1.31
N VAL A 113 4.84 21.31 -1.58
CA VAL A 113 5.37 22.55 -0.99
C VAL A 113 4.24 23.38 -0.40
N LEU A 114 4.56 24.35 0.45
CA LEU A 114 3.56 25.34 0.86
C LEU A 114 3.18 26.21 -0.35
N LYS A 115 1.90 26.31 -0.65
CA LYS A 115 1.37 27.08 -1.80
C LYS A 115 1.82 28.55 -1.76
N ASN A 116 1.84 29.14 -0.56
CA ASN A 116 2.25 30.51 -0.32
C ASN A 116 3.74 30.63 0.08
N GLY A 117 4.51 29.50 0.05
CA GLY A 117 5.95 29.49 0.34
C GLY A 117 6.81 30.07 -0.80
N SER A 118 8.13 29.98 -0.62
CA SER A 118 9.12 30.48 -1.59
C SER A 118 9.28 29.58 -2.81
N VAL A 119 8.97 28.28 -2.71
CA VAL A 119 9.11 27.32 -3.79
C VAL A 119 7.86 27.36 -4.69
N LYS A 120 8.00 27.73 -5.96
CA LYS A 120 6.92 27.84 -6.94
C LYS A 120 7.07 26.85 -8.09
N SER A 121 8.29 26.35 -8.31
CA SER A 121 8.67 25.35 -9.32
C SER A 121 9.71 24.39 -8.75
N ILE A 122 9.97 23.27 -9.44
CA ILE A 122 11.03 22.33 -9.04
C ILE A 122 12.41 23.00 -9.05
N ALA A 123 12.65 23.94 -9.98
CA ALA A 123 13.92 24.68 -10.05
C ALA A 123 14.23 25.52 -8.78
N ASP A 124 13.20 25.95 -8.05
CA ASP A 124 13.36 26.72 -6.81
C ASP A 124 13.84 25.85 -5.62
N LEU A 125 13.94 24.53 -5.82
CA LEU A 125 14.44 23.60 -4.78
C LEU A 125 15.96 23.68 -4.57
N LYS A 126 16.70 24.40 -5.42
CA LYS A 126 18.13 24.53 -5.24
C LYS A 126 18.49 25.12 -3.87
N GLY A 127 19.32 24.36 -3.11
CA GLY A 127 19.72 24.72 -1.74
C GLY A 127 18.64 24.49 -0.68
N LYS A 128 17.54 23.81 -1.02
CA LYS A 128 16.40 23.58 -0.14
C LYS A 128 16.49 22.22 0.57
N LYS A 129 15.79 22.12 1.72
CA LYS A 129 15.62 20.89 2.47
C LYS A 129 14.34 20.17 2.01
N ILE A 130 14.48 18.91 1.67
CA ILE A 130 13.36 18.06 1.22
C ILE A 130 13.19 16.90 2.19
N GLY A 131 12.03 16.85 2.84
CA GLY A 131 11.64 15.76 3.73
C GLY A 131 11.22 14.52 2.94
N TYR A 132 11.60 13.35 3.44
CA TYR A 132 11.18 12.05 2.91
C TYR A 132 10.93 11.05 4.05
N SER A 133 10.18 9.98 3.77
CA SER A 133 9.85 8.92 4.74
C SER A 133 10.41 7.56 4.35
N VAL A 134 10.28 7.16 3.08
CA VAL A 134 10.70 5.85 2.58
C VAL A 134 11.99 5.98 1.77
N SER A 135 13.09 5.58 2.38
CA SER A 135 14.43 5.66 1.78
C SER A 135 14.57 4.71 0.58
N GLY A 136 15.31 5.17 -0.46
CA GLY A 136 15.63 4.41 -1.67
C GLY A 136 14.58 4.59 -2.77
N PHE A 137 13.33 4.73 -2.44
CA PHE A 137 12.22 4.88 -3.38
C PHE A 137 11.90 6.36 -3.65
N GLU A 138 11.67 7.14 -2.60
CA GLU A 138 11.24 8.53 -2.74
C GLU A 138 12.36 9.42 -3.28
N ASP A 139 13.60 9.20 -2.87
CA ASP A 139 14.77 9.88 -3.43
C ASP A 139 15.01 9.55 -4.91
N THR A 140 14.67 8.34 -5.35
CA THR A 140 14.70 7.96 -6.77
C THR A 140 13.71 8.80 -7.59
N LEU A 141 12.47 8.94 -7.13
CA LEU A 141 11.47 9.78 -7.80
C LEU A 141 11.90 11.24 -7.81
N LEU A 142 12.34 11.75 -6.67
CA LEU A 142 12.81 13.12 -6.54
C LEU A 142 13.98 13.41 -7.51
N ASN A 143 14.97 12.52 -7.60
CA ASN A 143 16.11 12.72 -8.48
C ASN A 143 15.68 12.84 -9.95
N THR A 144 14.66 12.09 -10.38
CA THR A 144 14.08 12.21 -11.72
C THR A 144 13.44 13.59 -11.92
N MET A 145 12.62 14.05 -10.97
CA MET A 145 11.97 15.36 -11.03
C MET A 145 12.98 16.50 -11.04
N LEU A 146 14.06 16.38 -10.24
CA LEU A 146 15.16 17.36 -10.22
C LEU A 146 15.87 17.41 -11.57
N ALA A 147 16.21 16.25 -12.15
CA ALA A 147 16.90 16.16 -13.43
C ALA A 147 16.07 16.76 -14.57
N ASP A 148 14.76 16.51 -14.61
CA ASP A 148 13.82 17.12 -15.56
C ASP A 148 13.82 18.65 -15.49
N SER A 149 14.07 19.19 -14.30
CA SER A 149 14.14 20.65 -14.03
C SER A 149 15.56 21.23 -14.04
N GLY A 150 16.55 20.47 -14.50
CA GLY A 150 17.96 20.93 -14.61
C GLY A 150 18.73 20.96 -13.28
N LEU A 151 18.24 20.29 -12.25
CA LEU A 151 18.90 20.13 -10.95
C LEU A 151 19.47 18.71 -10.79
N ALA A 152 20.35 18.54 -9.81
CA ALA A 152 20.88 17.24 -9.42
C ALA A 152 20.65 16.99 -7.93
N ALA A 153 20.76 15.73 -7.47
CA ALA A 153 20.61 15.36 -6.06
C ALA A 153 21.47 16.21 -5.10
N LYS A 154 22.68 16.58 -5.52
CA LYS A 154 23.61 17.43 -4.74
C LYS A 154 23.14 18.88 -4.54
N ASP A 155 22.15 19.32 -5.32
CA ASP A 155 21.62 20.68 -5.24
C ASP A 155 20.56 20.83 -4.14
N VAL A 156 20.17 19.74 -3.45
CA VAL A 156 19.18 19.71 -2.37
C VAL A 156 19.71 18.96 -1.15
N GLU A 157 19.12 19.20 0.03
CA GLU A 157 19.40 18.44 1.26
C GLU A 157 18.22 17.53 1.57
N LEU A 158 18.47 16.21 1.65
CA LEU A 158 17.44 15.24 2.03
C LEU A 158 17.39 15.07 3.55
N VAL A 159 16.19 15.14 4.12
CA VAL A 159 15.95 15.00 5.56
C VAL A 159 14.93 13.87 5.78
N ASN A 160 15.34 12.80 6.46
CA ASN A 160 14.37 11.79 6.87
C ASN A 160 13.47 12.36 7.96
N VAL A 161 12.18 12.51 7.66
CA VAL A 161 11.16 13.03 8.57
C VAL A 161 10.28 11.94 9.13
N ASN A 162 10.54 10.68 8.76
CA ASN A 162 9.80 9.50 9.19
C ASN A 162 8.27 9.70 8.98
N TRP A 163 7.46 9.63 10.04
CA TRP A 163 6.00 9.78 9.99
C TRP A 163 5.50 11.23 9.83
N SER A 164 6.39 12.21 9.79
CA SER A 164 6.07 13.63 9.96
C SER A 164 6.15 14.44 8.66
N LEU A 165 5.65 13.89 7.53
CA LEU A 165 5.68 14.57 6.23
C LEU A 165 5.05 15.98 6.31
N SER A 166 3.72 16.07 6.41
CA SER A 166 3.01 17.36 6.49
C SER A 166 3.43 18.22 7.69
N PRO A 167 3.59 17.67 8.91
CA PRO A 167 4.04 18.48 10.06
C PRO A 167 5.42 19.12 9.86
N SER A 168 6.38 18.43 9.25
CA SER A 168 7.72 18.96 8.99
C SER A 168 7.70 20.10 7.97
N LEU A 169 6.85 20.00 6.94
CA LEU A 169 6.65 21.05 5.96
C LEU A 169 5.95 22.28 6.57
N ILE A 170 4.88 22.06 7.32
CA ILE A 170 4.09 23.12 7.96
C ILE A 170 4.93 23.90 8.99
N SER A 171 5.76 23.21 9.76
CA SER A 171 6.65 23.85 10.76
C SER A 171 7.86 24.56 10.16
N GLY A 172 8.13 24.37 8.86
CA GLY A 172 9.32 24.92 8.19
C GLY A 172 10.62 24.18 8.53
N GLN A 173 10.54 22.97 9.07
CA GLN A 173 11.70 22.09 9.25
C GLN A 173 12.31 21.71 7.90
N VAL A 174 11.44 21.54 6.89
CA VAL A 174 11.80 21.30 5.49
C VAL A 174 11.06 22.28 4.58
N ASP A 175 11.59 22.53 3.37
CA ASP A 175 10.99 23.44 2.38
C ASP A 175 10.00 22.74 1.44
N ALA A 176 10.16 21.42 1.31
CA ALA A 176 9.32 20.53 0.52
C ALA A 176 9.29 19.14 1.14
N ILE A 177 8.32 18.32 0.75
CA ILE A 177 8.30 16.88 1.05
C ILE A 177 8.09 16.08 -0.24
N ILE A 178 8.79 14.96 -0.38
CA ILE A 178 8.52 13.91 -1.36
C ILE A 178 7.91 12.73 -0.61
N GLY A 179 7.03 11.95 -1.22
CA GLY A 179 6.29 10.88 -0.54
C GLY A 179 4.90 11.32 -0.07
N GLY A 180 4.56 12.60 -0.19
CA GLY A 180 3.23 13.08 0.16
C GLY A 180 2.18 12.58 -0.84
N PHE A 181 1.15 11.88 -0.35
CA PHE A 181 0.06 11.39 -1.18
C PHE A 181 -0.97 12.48 -1.41
N ARG A 182 -1.26 12.75 -2.69
CA ARG A 182 -2.16 13.83 -3.13
C ARG A 182 -3.59 13.73 -2.61
N ASN A 183 -4.02 12.54 -2.22
CA ASN A 183 -5.34 12.26 -1.64
C ASN A 183 -5.36 12.31 -0.11
N PHE A 184 -4.21 12.38 0.56
CA PHE A 184 -4.11 12.38 2.02
C PHE A 184 -3.43 13.66 2.55
N GLU A 185 -2.14 13.90 2.23
CA GLU A 185 -1.37 15.03 2.76
C GLU A 185 -1.94 16.39 2.37
N LEU A 186 -2.47 16.54 1.15
CA LEU A 186 -3.11 17.81 0.75
C LEU A 186 -4.37 18.11 1.58
N ASN A 187 -5.16 17.07 1.91
CA ASN A 187 -6.32 17.20 2.79
C ASN A 187 -5.88 17.53 4.23
N GLN A 188 -4.83 16.88 4.73
CA GLN A 188 -4.28 17.18 6.04
C GLN A 188 -3.82 18.64 6.13
N MET A 189 -3.03 19.11 5.17
CA MET A 189 -2.56 20.49 5.13
C MET A 189 -3.71 21.50 5.05
N GLN A 190 -4.76 21.20 4.27
CA GLN A 190 -5.95 22.03 4.19
C GLN A 190 -6.66 22.17 5.54
N LEU A 191 -6.81 21.08 6.30
CA LEU A 191 -7.40 21.10 7.63
C LEU A 191 -6.56 21.88 8.63
N GLU A 192 -5.22 21.84 8.49
CA GLU A 192 -4.26 22.65 9.27
C GLU A 192 -4.21 24.14 8.81
N LYS A 193 -5.09 24.54 7.88
CA LYS A 193 -5.15 25.89 7.30
C LYS A 193 -3.85 26.32 6.60
N GLN A 194 -3.10 25.34 6.11
CA GLN A 194 -1.90 25.51 5.30
C GLN A 194 -2.16 24.88 3.94
N GLU A 195 -2.25 25.66 2.88
CA GLU A 195 -2.49 25.10 1.54
C GLU A 195 -1.18 24.53 0.98
N GLY A 196 -1.23 23.24 0.63
CA GLY A 196 -0.20 22.55 -0.13
C GLY A 196 -0.35 22.80 -1.64
N LYS A 197 0.79 22.83 -2.36
CA LYS A 197 0.87 22.73 -3.80
C LYS A 197 1.64 21.46 -4.13
N ALA A 198 1.01 20.52 -4.83
CA ALA A 198 1.64 19.30 -5.29
C ALA A 198 2.21 19.45 -6.70
N PHE A 199 3.39 18.87 -6.91
CA PHE A 199 3.97 18.58 -8.21
C PHE A 199 3.89 17.07 -8.38
N PHE A 200 3.13 16.60 -9.35
CA PHE A 200 2.91 15.18 -9.57
C PHE A 200 4.12 14.57 -10.25
N VAL A 201 4.58 13.43 -9.75
CA VAL A 201 5.81 12.80 -10.25
C VAL A 201 5.75 12.48 -11.74
N GLU A 202 4.56 12.11 -12.23
CA GLU A 202 4.31 11.78 -13.64
C GLU A 202 4.42 12.99 -14.59
N ASP A 203 4.28 14.23 -14.09
CA ASP A 203 4.44 15.46 -14.87
C ASP A 203 5.94 15.83 -15.03
N PHE A 204 6.85 15.14 -14.31
CA PHE A 204 8.28 15.44 -14.25
C PHE A 204 9.14 14.21 -14.58
N GLY A 205 8.76 13.47 -15.61
CA GLY A 205 9.58 12.43 -16.21
C GLY A 205 9.47 11.04 -15.58
N VAL A 206 8.68 10.85 -14.51
CA VAL A 206 8.42 9.53 -13.94
C VAL A 206 7.25 8.87 -14.66
N PRO A 207 7.41 7.69 -15.27
CA PRO A 207 6.27 7.00 -15.90
C PRO A 207 5.22 6.59 -14.87
N ILE A 208 3.97 6.41 -15.32
CA ILE A 208 2.89 5.88 -14.47
C ILE A 208 3.28 4.50 -13.93
N TYR A 209 3.13 4.30 -12.63
CA TYR A 209 3.40 3.07 -11.90
C TYR A 209 2.25 2.73 -10.94
N GLU A 210 2.29 1.52 -10.35
CA GLU A 210 1.35 1.13 -9.29
C GLU A 210 1.85 1.66 -7.94
N GLU A 211 1.07 2.55 -7.33
CA GLU A 211 1.47 3.16 -6.05
C GLU A 211 1.46 2.13 -4.94
N LEU A 212 0.34 1.45 -4.71
CA LEU A 212 0.23 0.47 -3.64
C LEU A 212 0.02 -0.92 -4.23
N ILE A 213 0.97 -1.80 -3.96
CA ILE A 213 0.98 -3.19 -4.38
C ILE A 213 1.05 -4.13 -3.18
N LEU A 214 0.70 -5.38 -3.41
CA LEU A 214 0.85 -6.45 -2.43
C LEU A 214 2.02 -7.34 -2.84
N VAL A 215 2.99 -7.48 -1.94
CA VAL A 215 4.17 -8.34 -2.16
C VAL A 215 4.19 -9.49 -1.17
N ALA A 216 4.72 -10.62 -1.64
CA ALA A 216 4.95 -11.83 -0.86
C ALA A 216 6.35 -12.39 -1.14
N HIS A 217 6.80 -13.34 -0.32
CA HIS A 217 8.01 -14.10 -0.62
C HIS A 217 7.79 -14.96 -1.86
N LYS A 218 8.70 -14.90 -2.84
CA LYS A 218 8.57 -15.55 -4.16
C LYS A 218 8.32 -17.06 -4.08
N ASP A 219 8.88 -17.75 -3.07
CA ASP A 219 8.75 -19.19 -2.92
C ASP A 219 7.42 -19.60 -2.29
N LYS A 220 6.67 -18.65 -1.68
CA LYS A 220 5.39 -18.88 -1.00
C LYS A 220 4.18 -18.38 -1.79
N VAL A 221 4.35 -17.46 -2.74
CA VAL A 221 3.24 -16.77 -3.42
C VAL A 221 2.27 -17.70 -4.14
N LYS A 222 2.66 -18.94 -4.42
CA LYS A 222 1.81 -19.97 -5.05
C LYS A 222 0.90 -20.73 -4.07
N ASP A 223 1.05 -20.50 -2.77
CA ASP A 223 0.16 -21.11 -1.78
C ASP A 223 -1.25 -20.54 -1.96
N ALA A 224 -2.26 -21.40 -1.84
CA ALA A 224 -3.67 -21.05 -2.12
C ALA A 224 -4.18 -19.87 -1.30
N LYS A 225 -3.61 -19.62 -0.11
CA LYS A 225 -3.98 -18.51 0.76
C LYS A 225 -3.81 -17.13 0.09
N PHE A 226 -2.83 -16.94 -0.80
CA PHE A 226 -2.64 -15.66 -1.50
C PHE A 226 -3.75 -15.41 -2.53
N SER A 227 -4.21 -16.45 -3.24
CA SER A 227 -5.38 -16.31 -4.12
C SER A 227 -6.68 -16.08 -3.34
N ALA A 228 -6.86 -16.77 -2.20
CA ALA A 228 -7.98 -16.56 -1.29
C ALA A 228 -8.00 -15.14 -0.73
N PHE A 229 -6.82 -14.58 -0.39
CA PHE A 229 -6.67 -13.20 0.05
C PHE A 229 -7.13 -12.21 -1.03
N LEU A 230 -6.70 -12.40 -2.28
CA LEU A 230 -7.13 -11.55 -3.40
C LEU A 230 -8.64 -11.66 -3.65
N THR A 231 -9.22 -12.85 -3.52
CA THR A 231 -10.67 -13.03 -3.66
C THR A 231 -11.43 -12.22 -2.60
N ALA A 232 -10.96 -12.22 -1.35
CA ALA A 232 -11.55 -11.40 -0.28
C ALA A 232 -11.40 -9.90 -0.56
N LEU A 233 -10.25 -9.45 -1.11
CA LEU A 233 -10.06 -8.06 -1.51
C LEU A 233 -10.96 -7.64 -2.67
N GLU A 234 -11.17 -8.50 -3.66
CA GLU A 234 -12.08 -8.23 -4.79
C GLU A 234 -13.53 -8.09 -4.30
N GLN A 235 -13.95 -8.92 -3.34
CA GLN A 235 -15.25 -8.78 -2.68
C GLN A 235 -15.36 -7.43 -1.96
N ALA A 236 -14.33 -7.03 -1.23
CA ALA A 236 -14.31 -5.75 -0.52
C ALA A 236 -14.31 -4.56 -1.49
N THR A 237 -13.49 -4.60 -2.55
CA THR A 237 -13.42 -3.54 -3.55
C THR A 237 -14.77 -3.36 -4.27
N HIS A 238 -15.43 -4.46 -4.59
CA HIS A 238 -16.77 -4.43 -5.16
C HIS A 238 -17.78 -3.77 -4.20
N TYR A 239 -17.75 -4.16 -2.91
CA TYR A 239 -18.61 -3.57 -1.88
C TYR A 239 -18.33 -2.07 -1.69
N LEU A 240 -17.07 -1.65 -1.63
CA LEU A 240 -16.65 -0.25 -1.54
C LEU A 240 -17.25 0.61 -2.65
N LYS A 241 -17.30 0.09 -3.87
CA LYS A 241 -17.81 0.82 -5.05
C LYS A 241 -19.33 0.82 -5.15
N GLN A 242 -19.99 -0.24 -4.69
CA GLN A 242 -21.45 -0.33 -4.72
C GLN A 242 -22.15 0.37 -3.56
N SER A 243 -21.54 0.37 -2.38
CA SER A 243 -22.12 0.89 -1.14
C SER A 243 -21.08 1.71 -0.36
N PRO A 244 -20.61 2.84 -0.91
CA PRO A 244 -19.50 3.62 -0.32
C PRO A 244 -19.79 4.13 1.09
N ASP A 245 -21.04 4.49 1.41
CA ASP A 245 -21.41 4.99 2.73
C ASP A 245 -21.41 3.90 3.79
N GLU A 246 -21.95 2.70 3.47
CA GLU A 246 -21.91 1.56 4.40
C GLU A 246 -20.47 1.00 4.52
N ALA A 247 -19.70 1.05 3.43
CA ALA A 247 -18.30 0.68 3.45
C ALA A 247 -17.48 1.63 4.33
N TRP A 248 -17.79 2.94 4.33
CA TRP A 248 -17.21 3.90 5.26
C TRP A 248 -17.49 3.50 6.72
N GLN A 249 -18.73 3.14 7.06
CA GLN A 249 -19.07 2.69 8.42
C GLN A 249 -18.28 1.42 8.79
N SER A 250 -18.11 0.51 7.84
CA SER A 250 -17.28 -0.69 8.04
C SER A 250 -15.81 -0.34 8.26
N PHE A 251 -15.27 0.59 7.48
CA PHE A 251 -13.88 1.06 7.60
C PHE A 251 -13.62 1.70 8.97
N VAL A 252 -14.42 2.67 9.37
CA VAL A 252 -14.22 3.37 10.65
C VAL A 252 -14.44 2.48 11.86
N SER A 253 -15.25 1.42 11.74
CA SER A 253 -15.50 0.47 12.83
C SER A 253 -14.24 -0.31 13.26
N TYR A 254 -13.18 -0.34 12.44
CA TYR A 254 -11.92 -1.01 12.76
C TYR A 254 -11.19 -0.34 13.95
N LYS A 255 -11.07 1.00 13.91
CA LYS A 255 -10.49 1.83 14.97
C LYS A 255 -11.28 3.16 15.07
N PRO A 256 -12.49 3.17 15.67
CA PRO A 256 -13.40 4.32 15.54
C PRO A 256 -12.80 5.65 16.02
N LYS A 257 -12.01 5.63 17.09
CA LYS A 257 -11.39 6.84 17.65
C LYS A 257 -10.30 7.44 16.76
N GLU A 258 -9.68 6.63 15.92
CA GLU A 258 -8.58 7.03 15.05
C GLU A 258 -9.07 7.33 13.62
N LEU A 259 -10.09 6.58 13.15
CA LEU A 259 -10.49 6.60 11.74
C LEU A 259 -11.70 7.49 11.47
N ASP A 260 -12.64 7.70 12.42
CA ASP A 260 -13.79 8.58 12.20
C ASP A 260 -13.39 10.05 12.38
N THR A 261 -12.57 10.55 11.47
CA THR A 261 -12.06 11.92 11.45
C THR A 261 -12.41 12.62 10.14
N GLU A 262 -12.41 13.96 10.17
CA GLU A 262 -12.63 14.75 8.95
C GLU A 262 -11.55 14.50 7.91
N LEU A 263 -10.29 14.34 8.33
CA LEU A 263 -9.19 13.98 7.43
C LEU A 263 -9.47 12.69 6.67
N ASN A 264 -9.79 11.63 7.38
CA ASN A 264 -10.09 10.35 6.75
C ASN A 264 -11.34 10.41 5.87
N ARG A 265 -12.33 11.25 6.22
CA ARG A 265 -13.53 11.44 5.40
C ARG A 265 -13.22 12.13 4.07
N LEU A 266 -12.38 13.15 4.07
CA LEU A 266 -11.89 13.82 2.86
C LEU A 266 -11.02 12.86 2.02
N ALA A 267 -10.05 12.21 2.66
CA ALA A 267 -9.18 11.24 2.01
C ALA A 267 -9.98 10.05 1.44
N TRP A 268 -11.01 9.55 2.13
CA TRP A 268 -11.90 8.49 1.63
C TRP A 268 -12.53 8.86 0.28
N ARG A 269 -13.12 10.05 0.21
CA ARG A 269 -13.71 10.57 -1.04
C ARG A 269 -12.71 10.58 -2.19
N ASP A 270 -11.47 11.02 -1.89
CA ASP A 270 -10.43 11.20 -2.90
C ASP A 270 -9.71 9.88 -3.26
N THR A 271 -9.77 8.86 -2.38
CA THR A 271 -9.14 7.56 -2.56
C THR A 271 -10.02 6.56 -3.31
N LEU A 272 -11.32 6.50 -3.01
CA LEU A 272 -12.21 5.48 -3.59
C LEU A 272 -12.13 5.35 -5.11
N PRO A 273 -12.10 6.45 -5.90
CA PRO A 273 -11.98 6.37 -7.35
C PRO A 273 -10.63 5.83 -7.84
N LYS A 274 -9.63 5.79 -6.97
CA LYS A 274 -8.25 5.39 -7.27
C LYS A 274 -7.96 3.93 -6.93
N LEU A 275 -8.84 3.27 -6.19
CA LEU A 275 -8.68 1.86 -5.86
C LEU A 275 -8.77 0.98 -7.12
N ALA A 276 -7.93 -0.05 -7.19
CA ALA A 276 -7.94 -1.01 -8.29
C ALA A 276 -9.28 -1.71 -8.41
N ASP A 277 -9.88 -1.74 -9.62
CA ASP A 277 -11.13 -2.47 -9.87
C ASP A 277 -10.97 -3.97 -9.71
N THR A 278 -9.80 -4.48 -10.09
CA THR A 278 -9.43 -5.89 -10.06
C THR A 278 -8.05 -6.03 -9.42
N PRO A 279 -7.96 -6.18 -8.09
CA PRO A 279 -6.69 -6.25 -7.35
C PRO A 279 -5.69 -7.29 -7.89
N ARG A 280 -6.16 -8.42 -8.43
CA ARG A 280 -5.24 -9.46 -8.93
C ARG A 280 -4.61 -9.14 -10.28
N LYS A 281 -5.22 -8.29 -11.10
CA LYS A 281 -4.78 -8.00 -12.47
C LYS A 281 -3.36 -7.42 -12.48
N LEU A 282 -2.52 -7.90 -13.41
CA LEU A 282 -1.18 -7.39 -13.67
C LEU A 282 -1.15 -6.60 -14.99
N ASP A 283 -0.77 -5.33 -14.93
CA ASP A 283 -0.51 -4.52 -16.15
C ASP A 283 0.93 -4.72 -16.63
N HIS A 284 1.12 -5.73 -17.49
CA HIS A 284 2.43 -6.08 -18.05
C HIS A 284 3.12 -4.89 -18.73
N LYS A 285 2.36 -4.06 -19.46
CA LYS A 285 2.92 -2.92 -20.18
C LYS A 285 3.44 -1.84 -19.23
N LYS A 286 2.68 -1.55 -18.19
CA LYS A 286 3.09 -0.59 -17.15
C LYS A 286 4.40 -1.03 -16.49
N TYR A 287 4.49 -2.29 -16.09
CA TYR A 287 5.71 -2.85 -15.50
C TYR A 287 6.90 -2.80 -16.46
N GLN A 288 6.70 -3.12 -17.74
CA GLN A 288 7.75 -3.02 -18.75
C GLN A 288 8.26 -1.60 -18.92
N VAL A 289 7.38 -0.63 -19.15
CA VAL A 289 7.73 0.79 -19.34
C VAL A 289 8.48 1.32 -18.12
N PHE A 290 8.00 1.00 -16.92
CA PHE A 290 8.64 1.45 -15.69
C PHE A 290 10.01 0.79 -15.47
N SER A 291 10.14 -0.50 -15.80
CA SER A 291 11.44 -1.21 -15.74
C SER A 291 12.47 -0.62 -16.69
N GLU A 292 12.07 -0.31 -17.93
CA GLU A 292 12.93 0.35 -18.91
C GLU A 292 13.36 1.74 -18.41
N PHE A 293 12.44 2.51 -17.83
CA PHE A 293 12.76 3.79 -17.20
C PHE A 293 13.80 3.62 -16.08
N MET A 294 13.62 2.68 -15.16
CA MET A 294 14.55 2.43 -14.06
C MET A 294 15.96 2.07 -14.57
N GLN A 295 16.05 1.22 -15.59
CA GLN A 295 17.32 0.82 -16.19
C GLN A 295 18.00 1.95 -16.95
N ASN A 296 17.25 2.70 -17.79
CA ASN A 296 17.78 3.78 -18.60
C ASN A 296 18.31 4.94 -17.74
N ASN A 297 17.77 5.13 -16.55
CA ASN A 297 18.23 6.14 -15.59
C ASN A 297 19.27 5.58 -14.59
N GLY A 298 19.74 4.35 -14.76
CA GLY A 298 20.76 3.74 -13.91
C GLY A 298 20.32 3.48 -12.47
N LEU A 299 19.00 3.45 -12.21
CA LEU A 299 18.43 3.24 -10.89
C LEU A 299 18.48 1.77 -10.47
N ILE A 300 18.42 0.88 -11.45
CA ILE A 300 18.63 -0.56 -11.30
C ILE A 300 19.65 -1.04 -12.33
N LYS A 301 20.41 -2.08 -12.00
CA LYS A 301 21.41 -2.68 -12.90
C LYS A 301 20.78 -3.70 -13.81
N THR A 302 20.02 -4.63 -13.22
CA THR A 302 19.39 -5.73 -13.94
C THR A 302 18.08 -6.09 -13.27
N LEU A 303 17.01 -6.27 -14.05
CA LEU A 303 15.79 -6.89 -13.56
C LEU A 303 15.63 -8.29 -14.13
N PRO A 304 15.22 -9.27 -13.34
CA PRO A 304 14.80 -10.56 -13.87
C PRO A 304 13.58 -10.39 -14.77
N ALA A 305 13.26 -11.42 -15.56
CA ALA A 305 12.02 -11.43 -16.34
C ALA A 305 10.81 -11.14 -15.43
N LEU A 306 9.86 -10.38 -15.91
CA LEU A 306 8.69 -9.90 -15.14
C LEU A 306 8.01 -11.01 -14.30
N LYS A 307 7.80 -12.19 -14.89
CA LYS A 307 7.20 -13.35 -14.22
C LYS A 307 7.90 -13.82 -12.94
N ASN A 308 9.14 -13.34 -12.68
CA ASN A 308 9.93 -13.72 -11.51
C ASN A 308 9.74 -12.75 -10.33
N TYR A 309 9.14 -11.55 -10.58
CA TYR A 309 8.90 -10.57 -9.53
C TYR A 309 7.50 -9.93 -9.57
N ALA A 310 6.67 -10.27 -10.58
CA ALA A 310 5.26 -9.89 -10.62
C ALA A 310 4.47 -11.01 -11.27
N VAL A 311 3.40 -11.43 -10.62
CA VAL A 311 2.53 -12.53 -11.05
C VAL A 311 1.06 -12.12 -10.98
N GLU A 312 0.24 -12.77 -11.81
CA GLU A 312 -1.21 -12.75 -11.73
C GLU A 312 -1.67 -14.14 -11.28
N LEU A 313 -2.19 -14.21 -10.05
CA LEU A 313 -2.71 -15.45 -9.49
C LEU A 313 -4.11 -15.73 -10.05
N GLN A 314 -4.38 -16.98 -10.40
CA GLN A 314 -5.72 -17.40 -10.78
C GLN A 314 -6.62 -17.52 -9.53
N PRO A 315 -7.95 -17.33 -9.67
CA PRO A 315 -8.94 -17.52 -8.60
C PRO A 315 -8.90 -18.91 -7.98
#